data_17badb6fecee137ff57b5c87efe91609
#
_entry.id   17badb6fecee137ff57b5c87efe91609
#
_cell.length_a   1.000
_cell.length_b   1.000
_cell.length_c   1.000
_cell.angle_alpha   90.00
_cell.angle_beta   90.00
_cell.angle_gamma   90.00
#
_symmetry.space_group_name_H-M   'P 1'
#
loop_
_entity.id
_entity.type
_entity.pdbx_description
1 polymer ?
#
loop_
_entity_poly.entity_id
_entity_poly.type
_entity_poly.pdbx_seq_one_letter_code
_entity_poly.pdbx_strand_id
1 'polypeptide(L)'
;MRITTSMLSSNYKSNMTTNLNHIQKIQNQLSSGKEISRPSDNPYKVSRTMQMYTEIGANKQYNENIKDISNWLDTTDTSLNQLENVFARVRELLVTAGNGAYGEDEKKAIQDEIKERVNEMSQILNTNFDGVYIFGGTKSTSKPIMVNSNGELCYADKDGNAVSKTATGVKIDLTNPIKNTTPPPDDKVITSVEKDGTIIKMNMTDSNGNAIPSKIVDLSDVGKIIPPSTTPATEESLFKEAFDGEGFVDSDIKRIIGMVPSFDALDQIGSELNVEVSQGVLINYNKNAVDLLEGNGTNIMSTLNKIINNLGTGGDQSVITGECLGEVDDIIKNLLQHRAEVGAMQNRMESAQDKNESENLDMTDILSKTEDIDFTEKMIQYSIMQTVYMAALQTSAKILPATILDYL
;
A
#
# COMPACT_ATOMS: atom_id res chain seq x y z
N MET A 1 64.11 50.17 -5.17
CA MET A 1 64.38 48.74 -5.42
C MET A 1 64.70 48.58 -6.93
N ARG A 2 65.80 47.98 -7.27
CA ARG A 2 66.13 47.67 -8.71
C ARG A 2 65.30 46.41 -9.06
N ILE A 3 64.31 46.56 -9.94
CA ILE A 3 63.56 45.40 -10.48
C ILE A 3 64.51 44.72 -11.47
N THR A 4 64.90 43.48 -11.21
CA THR A 4 65.72 42.67 -12.11
C THR A 4 64.88 42.07 -13.24
N THR A 5 65.43 41.87 -14.40
CA THR A 5 64.78 41.25 -15.59
C THR A 5 64.19 39.88 -15.25
N SER A 6 64.88 39.10 -14.41
CA SER A 6 64.38 37.81 -13.88
C SER A 6 63.10 37.94 -13.05
N MET A 7 63.01 38.98 -12.24
CA MET A 7 61.84 39.24 -11.42
C MET A 7 60.64 39.68 -12.26
N LEU A 8 60.89 40.48 -13.30
CA LEU A 8 59.86 40.86 -14.28
C LEU A 8 59.33 39.65 -15.08
N SER A 9 60.22 38.79 -15.53
CA SER A 9 59.91 37.56 -16.25
C SER A 9 59.08 36.59 -15.37
N SER A 10 59.47 36.41 -14.11
CA SER A 10 58.73 35.55 -13.16
C SER A 10 57.33 36.08 -12.88
N ASN A 11 57.18 37.39 -12.63
CA ASN A 11 55.84 38.00 -12.39
C ASN A 11 55.00 37.92 -13.65
N TYR A 12 55.57 38.14 -14.83
CA TYR A 12 54.85 37.99 -16.10
C TYR A 12 54.35 36.56 -16.30
N LYS A 13 55.18 35.54 -16.07
CA LYS A 13 54.83 34.15 -16.20
C LYS A 13 53.71 33.74 -15.21
N SER A 14 53.76 34.25 -13.97
CA SER A 14 52.73 34.04 -12.99
C SER A 14 51.39 34.64 -13.44
N ASN A 15 51.40 35.90 -13.92
CA ASN A 15 50.21 36.58 -14.41
C ASN A 15 49.61 35.87 -15.64
N MET A 16 50.48 35.38 -16.55
CA MET A 16 50.07 34.62 -17.72
C MET A 16 49.38 33.30 -17.34
N THR A 17 49.94 32.56 -16.38
CA THR A 17 49.35 31.33 -15.85
C THR A 17 48.00 31.61 -15.18
N THR A 18 47.88 32.69 -14.44
CA THR A 18 46.61 33.11 -13.82
C THR A 18 45.55 33.43 -14.88
N ASN A 19 45.91 34.17 -15.95
CA ASN A 19 44.99 34.45 -17.05
C ASN A 19 44.56 33.18 -17.79
N LEU A 20 45.47 32.25 -18.05
CA LEU A 20 45.10 30.95 -18.66
C LEU A 20 44.09 30.17 -17.77
N ASN A 21 44.35 30.11 -16.48
CA ASN A 21 43.44 29.46 -15.53
C ASN A 21 42.05 30.13 -15.54
N HIS A 22 41.98 31.46 -15.62
CA HIS A 22 40.72 32.18 -15.76
C HIS A 22 40.00 31.87 -17.06
N ILE A 23 40.72 31.88 -18.21
CA ILE A 23 40.14 31.50 -19.49
C ILE A 23 39.60 30.09 -19.45
N GLN A 24 40.34 29.13 -18.90
CA GLN A 24 39.93 27.75 -18.76
C GLN A 24 38.68 27.62 -17.85
N LYS A 25 38.62 28.37 -16.73
CA LYS A 25 37.45 28.41 -15.86
C LYS A 25 36.22 28.92 -16.60
N ILE A 26 36.32 30.05 -17.30
CA ILE A 26 35.20 30.63 -18.07
C ILE A 26 34.78 29.66 -19.19
N GLN A 27 35.70 29.01 -19.86
CA GLN A 27 35.42 28.02 -20.89
C GLN A 27 34.64 26.81 -20.34
N ASN A 28 35.04 26.33 -19.16
CA ASN A 28 34.31 25.25 -18.48
C ASN A 28 32.92 25.71 -18.10
N GLN A 29 32.73 26.94 -17.57
CA GLN A 29 31.44 27.51 -17.24
C GLN A 29 30.53 27.64 -18.49
N LEU A 30 31.08 28.15 -19.61
CA LEU A 30 30.36 28.25 -20.89
C LEU A 30 29.96 26.88 -21.45
N SER A 31 30.85 25.89 -21.30
CA SER A 31 30.58 24.52 -21.78
C SER A 31 29.54 23.79 -20.94
N SER A 32 29.50 24.01 -19.61
CA SER A 32 28.56 23.36 -18.69
C SER A 32 27.26 24.14 -18.53
N GLY A 33 27.23 25.43 -18.85
CA GLY A 33 26.12 26.34 -18.55
C GLY A 33 26.00 26.71 -17.06
N LYS A 34 26.95 26.22 -16.21
CA LYS A 34 26.87 26.36 -14.75
C LYS A 34 28.00 27.24 -14.22
N GLU A 35 27.65 28.08 -13.24
CA GLU A 35 28.63 28.97 -12.59
C GLU A 35 29.65 28.18 -11.76
N ILE A 36 29.21 27.07 -11.19
CA ILE A 36 29.97 26.24 -10.25
C ILE A 36 30.17 24.85 -10.84
N SER A 37 31.40 24.44 -11.07
CA SER A 37 31.72 23.11 -11.57
C SER A 37 32.33 22.20 -10.49
N ARG A 38 32.87 22.77 -9.42
CA ARG A 38 33.49 22.01 -8.31
C ARG A 38 33.06 22.51 -6.95
N PRO A 39 32.91 21.63 -5.97
CA PRO A 39 32.56 22.01 -4.57
C PRO A 39 33.53 23.02 -3.95
N SER A 40 34.81 23.00 -4.40
CA SER A 40 35.84 23.93 -3.95
C SER A 40 35.64 25.37 -4.43
N ASP A 41 34.85 25.60 -5.47
CA ASP A 41 34.66 26.94 -6.05
C ASP A 41 33.77 27.81 -5.11
N ASN A 42 32.70 27.24 -4.59
CA ASN A 42 31.85 27.88 -3.58
C ASN A 42 31.08 26.82 -2.77
N PRO A 43 31.63 26.36 -1.63
CA PRO A 43 31.04 25.31 -0.83
C PRO A 43 29.60 25.61 -0.35
N TYR A 44 29.30 26.86 -0.02
CA TYR A 44 27.97 27.27 0.43
C TYR A 44 26.91 27.15 -0.67
N LYS A 45 27.22 27.70 -1.86
CA LYS A 45 26.30 27.58 -3.01
C LYS A 45 26.10 26.13 -3.41
N VAL A 46 27.18 25.32 -3.47
CA VAL A 46 27.10 23.89 -3.80
C VAL A 46 26.22 23.12 -2.81
N SER A 47 26.40 23.35 -1.51
CA SER A 47 25.55 22.70 -0.49
C SER A 47 24.08 23.04 -0.71
N ARG A 48 23.76 24.31 -0.98
CA ARG A 48 22.39 24.74 -1.25
C ARG A 48 21.81 24.16 -2.55
N THR A 49 22.58 24.11 -3.63
CA THR A 49 22.14 23.51 -4.91
C THR A 49 21.90 22.00 -4.75
N MET A 50 22.78 21.28 -4.05
CA MET A 50 22.59 19.85 -3.78
C MET A 50 21.32 19.59 -2.94
N GLN A 51 21.05 20.44 -1.94
CA GLN A 51 19.82 20.35 -1.17
C GLN A 51 18.59 20.54 -2.07
N MET A 52 18.59 21.57 -2.93
CA MET A 52 17.50 21.82 -3.89
C MET A 52 17.30 20.65 -4.87
N TYR A 53 18.38 20.05 -5.39
CA TYR A 53 18.25 18.86 -6.23
C TYR A 53 17.60 17.70 -5.48
N THR A 54 17.92 17.51 -4.20
CA THR A 54 17.32 16.48 -3.38
C THR A 54 15.83 16.76 -3.15
N GLU A 55 15.45 18.00 -2.83
CA GLU A 55 14.06 18.41 -2.63
C GLU A 55 13.23 18.30 -3.91
N ILE A 56 13.76 18.75 -5.06
CA ILE A 56 13.11 18.57 -6.38
C ILE A 56 12.92 17.09 -6.70
N GLY A 57 13.93 16.25 -6.41
CA GLY A 57 13.86 14.80 -6.61
C GLY A 57 12.80 14.16 -5.72
N ALA A 58 12.72 14.54 -4.46
CA ALA A 58 11.72 14.07 -3.50
C ALA A 58 10.30 14.48 -3.94
N ASN A 59 10.10 15.75 -4.33
CA ASN A 59 8.79 16.21 -4.81
C ASN A 59 8.33 15.51 -6.09
N LYS A 60 9.26 15.15 -7.00
CA LYS A 60 8.91 14.32 -8.15
C LYS A 60 8.41 12.95 -7.73
N GLN A 61 9.08 12.32 -6.74
CA GLN A 61 8.63 11.04 -6.21
C GLN A 61 7.25 11.16 -5.53
N TYR A 62 7.00 12.23 -4.78
CA TYR A 62 5.69 12.49 -4.20
C TYR A 62 4.61 12.63 -5.28
N ASN A 63 4.89 13.30 -6.39
CA ASN A 63 3.94 13.41 -7.50
C ASN A 63 3.65 12.06 -8.17
N GLU A 64 4.64 11.19 -8.32
CA GLU A 64 4.42 9.83 -8.81
C GLU A 64 3.53 9.04 -7.82
N ASN A 65 3.83 9.11 -6.51
CA ASN A 65 3.01 8.49 -5.47
C ASN A 65 1.55 8.99 -5.54
N ILE A 66 1.35 10.31 -5.65
CA ILE A 66 0.01 10.92 -5.74
C ILE A 66 -0.74 10.41 -6.98
N LYS A 67 -0.07 10.28 -8.11
CA LYS A 67 -0.66 9.79 -9.36
C LYS A 67 -1.11 8.34 -9.24
N ASP A 68 -0.27 7.48 -8.66
CA ASP A 68 -0.63 6.07 -8.44
C ASP A 68 -1.82 5.93 -7.50
N ILE A 69 -1.86 6.76 -6.44
CA ILE A 69 -2.98 6.78 -5.50
C ILE A 69 -4.25 7.35 -6.13
N SER A 70 -4.16 8.36 -6.98
CA SER A 70 -5.33 8.89 -7.68
C SER A 70 -5.99 7.82 -8.54
N ASN A 71 -5.20 7.03 -9.28
CA ASN A 71 -5.70 5.89 -10.05
C ASN A 71 -6.33 4.80 -9.15
N TRP A 72 -5.75 4.58 -7.97
CA TRP A 72 -6.29 3.66 -6.97
C TRP A 72 -7.64 4.14 -6.44
N LEU A 73 -7.76 5.42 -6.10
CA LEU A 73 -9.00 6.04 -5.63
C LEU A 73 -10.09 6.04 -6.70
N ASP A 74 -9.76 6.27 -7.97
CA ASP A 74 -10.69 6.18 -9.11
C ASP A 74 -11.27 4.77 -9.25
N THR A 75 -10.40 3.75 -9.11
CA THR A 75 -10.84 2.35 -9.14
C THR A 75 -11.69 2.02 -7.92
N THR A 76 -11.35 2.58 -6.75
CA THR A 76 -12.13 2.44 -5.52
C THR A 76 -13.51 3.05 -5.65
N ASP A 77 -13.64 4.30 -6.17
CA ASP A 77 -14.94 4.95 -6.40
C ASP A 77 -15.80 4.17 -7.39
N THR A 78 -15.18 3.66 -8.47
CA THR A 78 -15.87 2.82 -9.45
C THR A 78 -16.43 1.57 -8.79
N SER A 79 -15.64 0.90 -7.95
CA SER A 79 -16.08 -0.32 -7.23
C SER A 79 -17.19 -0.02 -6.22
N LEU A 80 -17.09 1.09 -5.48
CA LEU A 80 -18.13 1.53 -4.55
C LEU A 80 -19.44 1.89 -5.27
N ASN A 81 -19.36 2.54 -6.46
CA ASN A 81 -20.52 2.81 -7.29
C ASN A 81 -21.20 1.51 -7.79
N GLN A 82 -20.42 0.50 -8.15
CA GLN A 82 -20.96 -0.82 -8.52
C GLN A 82 -21.66 -1.48 -7.32
N LEU A 83 -21.06 -1.44 -6.11
CA LEU A 83 -21.70 -1.94 -4.89
C LEU A 83 -23.01 -1.23 -4.59
N GLU A 84 -23.06 0.10 -4.73
CA GLU A 84 -24.29 0.89 -4.55
C GLU A 84 -25.40 0.41 -5.52
N ASN A 85 -25.07 0.18 -6.80
CA ASN A 85 -26.03 -0.32 -7.80
C ASN A 85 -26.54 -1.73 -7.43
N VAL A 86 -25.67 -2.60 -6.93
CA VAL A 86 -26.08 -3.94 -6.49
C VAL A 86 -27.04 -3.84 -5.30
N PHE A 87 -26.76 -2.97 -4.30
CA PHE A 87 -27.68 -2.78 -3.17
C PHE A 87 -28.97 -2.09 -3.59
N ALA A 88 -28.96 -1.15 -4.53
CA ALA A 88 -30.17 -0.58 -5.10
C ALA A 88 -31.04 -1.68 -5.73
N ARG A 89 -30.43 -2.64 -6.44
CA ARG A 89 -31.16 -3.80 -6.99
C ARG A 89 -31.69 -4.73 -5.91
N VAL A 90 -30.90 -5.02 -4.85
CA VAL A 90 -31.38 -5.79 -3.70
C VAL A 90 -32.57 -5.12 -3.06
N ARG A 91 -32.55 -3.80 -2.89
CA ARG A 91 -33.68 -3.01 -2.38
C ARG A 91 -34.95 -3.19 -3.24
N GLU A 92 -34.84 -3.10 -4.57
CA GLU A 92 -35.96 -3.33 -5.49
C GLU A 92 -36.54 -4.75 -5.31
N LEU A 93 -35.68 -5.75 -5.19
CA LEU A 93 -36.08 -7.14 -4.98
C LEU A 93 -36.82 -7.33 -3.64
N LEU A 94 -36.36 -6.66 -2.56
CA LEU A 94 -37.03 -6.69 -1.26
C LEU A 94 -38.41 -6.02 -1.31
N VAL A 95 -38.54 -4.88 -1.98
CA VAL A 95 -39.84 -4.22 -2.19
C VAL A 95 -40.79 -5.15 -2.97
N THR A 96 -40.23 -5.84 -4.01
CA THR A 96 -41.02 -6.81 -4.80
C THR A 96 -41.43 -8.01 -3.97
N ALA A 97 -40.52 -8.58 -3.15
CA ALA A 97 -40.80 -9.69 -2.25
C ALA A 97 -41.82 -9.34 -1.17
N GLY A 98 -41.94 -8.05 -0.80
CA GLY A 98 -42.96 -7.53 0.12
C GLY A 98 -44.37 -7.58 -0.40
N ASN A 99 -44.59 -7.88 -1.68
CA ASN A 99 -45.95 -8.02 -2.20
C ASN A 99 -46.58 -9.32 -1.71
N GLY A 100 -47.63 -9.19 -0.88
CA GLY A 100 -48.35 -10.34 -0.27
C GLY A 100 -49.04 -11.29 -1.28
N ALA A 101 -49.01 -10.97 -2.58
CA ALA A 101 -49.56 -11.81 -3.61
C ALA A 101 -48.56 -12.90 -4.13
N TYR A 102 -47.29 -12.80 -3.75
CA TYR A 102 -46.24 -13.75 -4.18
C TYR A 102 -46.27 -15.03 -3.33
N GLY A 103 -46.28 -16.19 -4.01
CA GLY A 103 -46.12 -17.50 -3.42
C GLY A 103 -44.68 -17.85 -3.03
N GLU A 104 -44.46 -19.07 -2.56
CA GLU A 104 -43.13 -19.54 -2.17
C GLU A 104 -42.19 -19.68 -3.33
N ASP A 105 -42.68 -20.04 -4.54
CA ASP A 105 -41.87 -20.19 -5.74
C ASP A 105 -41.28 -18.85 -6.22
N GLU A 106 -42.09 -17.79 -6.20
CA GLU A 106 -41.65 -16.43 -6.57
C GLU A 106 -40.64 -15.87 -5.55
N LYS A 107 -40.89 -16.12 -4.24
CA LYS A 107 -39.94 -15.74 -3.16
C LYS A 107 -38.60 -16.47 -3.31
N LYS A 108 -38.61 -17.75 -3.70
CA LYS A 108 -37.44 -18.53 -3.96
C LYS A 108 -36.67 -18.00 -5.17
N ALA A 109 -37.36 -17.61 -6.24
CA ALA A 109 -36.71 -16.98 -7.39
C ALA A 109 -36.01 -15.66 -7.02
N ILE A 110 -36.64 -14.83 -6.14
CA ILE A 110 -36.03 -13.62 -5.62
C ILE A 110 -34.82 -13.96 -4.71
N GLN A 111 -34.92 -15.00 -3.87
CA GLN A 111 -33.81 -15.47 -3.04
C GLN A 111 -32.59 -15.88 -3.91
N ASP A 112 -32.84 -16.62 -4.98
CA ASP A 112 -31.78 -17.06 -5.88
C ASP A 112 -31.14 -15.86 -6.61
N GLU A 113 -31.95 -14.86 -7.04
CA GLU A 113 -31.40 -13.61 -7.61
C GLU A 113 -30.55 -12.85 -6.57
N ILE A 114 -30.96 -12.77 -5.31
CA ILE A 114 -30.17 -12.13 -4.25
C ILE A 114 -28.87 -12.87 -4.00
N LYS A 115 -28.83 -14.19 -4.03
CA LYS A 115 -27.59 -14.98 -3.95
C LYS A 115 -26.62 -14.63 -5.08
N GLU A 116 -27.12 -14.46 -6.31
CA GLU A 116 -26.31 -13.99 -7.41
C GLU A 116 -25.77 -12.57 -7.20
N ARG A 117 -26.56 -11.67 -6.58
CA ARG A 117 -26.06 -10.35 -6.18
C ARG A 117 -24.96 -10.45 -5.12
N VAL A 118 -25.04 -11.41 -4.18
CA VAL A 118 -23.96 -11.66 -3.20
C VAL A 118 -22.68 -12.14 -3.90
N ASN A 119 -22.80 -13.00 -4.90
CA ASN A 119 -21.66 -13.41 -5.73
C ASN A 119 -21.04 -12.22 -6.48
N GLU A 120 -21.86 -11.33 -7.03
CA GLU A 120 -21.42 -10.10 -7.70
C GLU A 120 -20.69 -9.16 -6.72
N MET A 121 -21.24 -8.96 -5.50
CA MET A 121 -20.58 -8.20 -4.43
C MET A 121 -19.19 -8.76 -4.09
N SER A 122 -19.09 -10.09 -3.97
CA SER A 122 -17.80 -10.74 -3.72
C SER A 122 -16.78 -10.44 -4.84
N GLN A 123 -17.22 -10.41 -6.09
CA GLN A 123 -16.34 -10.06 -7.22
C GLN A 123 -15.89 -8.60 -7.16
N ILE A 124 -16.80 -7.67 -6.85
CA ILE A 124 -16.50 -6.25 -6.73
C ILE A 124 -15.54 -5.99 -5.56
N LEU A 125 -15.77 -6.61 -4.41
CA LEU A 125 -14.89 -6.50 -3.23
C LEU A 125 -13.52 -7.16 -3.43
N ASN A 126 -13.40 -8.04 -4.42
CA ASN A 126 -12.13 -8.62 -4.87
C ASN A 126 -11.57 -7.91 -6.11
N THR A 127 -11.92 -6.64 -6.34
CA THR A 127 -11.33 -5.85 -7.42
C THR A 127 -9.82 -5.73 -7.20
N ASN A 128 -9.07 -5.98 -8.28
CA ASN A 128 -7.61 -5.94 -8.29
C ASN A 128 -7.14 -4.73 -9.11
N PHE A 129 -6.17 -4.01 -8.58
CA PHE A 129 -5.47 -2.92 -9.23
C PHE A 129 -3.96 -3.19 -9.16
N ASP A 130 -3.30 -3.31 -10.29
CA ASP A 130 -1.86 -3.60 -10.43
C ASP A 130 -1.37 -4.82 -9.62
N GLY A 131 -2.20 -5.88 -9.60
CA GLY A 131 -1.88 -7.11 -8.87
C GLY A 131 -2.23 -7.10 -7.37
N VAL A 132 -2.78 -6.00 -6.85
CA VAL A 132 -3.12 -5.77 -5.45
C VAL A 132 -4.63 -5.66 -5.28
N TYR A 133 -5.21 -6.32 -4.27
CA TYR A 133 -6.63 -6.21 -3.95
C TYR A 133 -6.93 -4.92 -3.20
N ILE A 134 -7.77 -4.06 -3.78
CA ILE A 134 -8.05 -2.69 -3.29
C ILE A 134 -8.59 -2.68 -1.87
N PHE A 135 -9.49 -3.60 -1.55
CA PHE A 135 -10.15 -3.68 -0.24
C PHE A 135 -9.46 -4.63 0.74
N GLY A 136 -8.27 -5.14 0.37
CA GLY A 136 -7.54 -6.14 1.16
C GLY A 136 -6.66 -5.58 2.27
N GLY A 137 -6.55 -4.25 2.42
CA GLY A 137 -5.61 -3.65 3.36
C GLY A 137 -4.17 -4.09 3.07
N THR A 138 -3.44 -4.53 4.11
CA THR A 138 -2.09 -5.11 3.95
C THR A 138 -2.10 -6.53 3.38
N LYS A 139 -3.24 -7.22 3.39
CA LYS A 139 -3.43 -8.51 2.70
C LYS A 139 -3.66 -8.29 1.20
N SER A 140 -2.65 -7.84 0.49
CA SER A 140 -2.76 -7.34 -0.88
C SER A 140 -2.72 -8.43 -1.96
N THR A 141 -2.14 -9.61 -1.69
CA THR A 141 -1.83 -10.63 -2.70
C THR A 141 -2.86 -11.76 -2.80
N SER A 142 -3.80 -11.86 -1.85
CA SER A 142 -4.86 -12.87 -1.85
C SER A 142 -6.22 -12.22 -1.65
N LYS A 143 -7.27 -12.87 -2.19
CA LYS A 143 -8.65 -12.34 -2.12
C LYS A 143 -9.05 -12.07 -0.68
N PRO A 144 -9.55 -10.87 -0.35
CA PRO A 144 -10.03 -10.56 0.99
C PRO A 144 -11.39 -11.18 1.31
N ILE A 145 -12.23 -11.42 0.30
CA ILE A 145 -13.63 -11.84 0.45
C ILE A 145 -13.89 -13.11 -0.35
N MET A 146 -14.75 -13.97 0.19
CA MET A 146 -15.26 -15.16 -0.48
C MET A 146 -16.75 -15.36 -0.19
N VAL A 147 -17.39 -16.21 -0.97
CA VAL A 147 -18.73 -16.72 -0.69
C VAL A 147 -18.59 -18.18 -0.27
N ASN A 148 -19.15 -18.55 0.88
CA ASN A 148 -19.10 -19.91 1.37
C ASN A 148 -20.09 -20.84 0.61
N SER A 149 -20.08 -22.13 0.93
CA SER A 149 -20.97 -23.12 0.30
C SER A 149 -22.46 -22.86 0.57
N ASN A 150 -22.80 -22.05 1.56
CA ASN A 150 -24.19 -21.67 1.90
C ASN A 150 -24.66 -20.44 1.10
N GLY A 151 -23.77 -19.81 0.32
CA GLY A 151 -24.07 -18.57 -0.39
C GLY A 151 -23.91 -17.31 0.48
N GLU A 152 -23.20 -17.39 1.61
CA GLU A 152 -22.96 -16.27 2.52
C GLU A 152 -21.61 -15.61 2.24
N LEU A 153 -21.59 -14.28 2.31
CA LEU A 153 -20.37 -13.50 2.16
C LEU A 153 -19.52 -13.65 3.43
N CYS A 154 -18.23 -13.97 3.26
CA CYS A 154 -17.27 -14.15 4.35
C CYS A 154 -15.93 -13.53 4.01
N TYR A 155 -15.13 -13.16 5.03
CA TYR A 155 -13.72 -12.88 4.83
C TYR A 155 -12.97 -14.16 4.46
N ALA A 156 -11.91 -14.05 3.70
CA ALA A 156 -11.10 -15.18 3.29
C ALA A 156 -9.70 -15.11 3.90
N ASP A 157 -9.12 -16.25 4.27
CA ASP A 157 -7.70 -16.34 4.56
C ASP A 157 -6.86 -16.49 3.26
N LYS A 158 -5.54 -16.66 3.40
CA LYS A 158 -4.64 -16.88 2.24
C LYS A 158 -4.90 -18.21 1.53
N ASP A 159 -5.47 -19.19 2.23
CA ASP A 159 -5.70 -20.57 1.76
C ASP A 159 -7.14 -20.75 1.25
N GLY A 160 -7.95 -19.69 1.28
CA GLY A 160 -9.34 -19.70 0.81
C GLY A 160 -10.31 -20.33 1.82
N ASN A 161 -9.98 -20.30 3.11
CA ASN A 161 -10.92 -20.66 4.17
C ASN A 161 -11.72 -19.43 4.62
N ALA A 162 -12.99 -19.65 5.01
CA ALA A 162 -13.83 -18.57 5.51
C ALA A 162 -13.39 -18.17 6.92
N VAL A 163 -13.16 -16.86 7.11
CA VAL A 163 -12.81 -16.26 8.38
C VAL A 163 -13.97 -15.41 8.87
N SER A 164 -14.35 -15.59 10.13
CA SER A 164 -15.41 -14.82 10.78
C SER A 164 -14.97 -14.32 12.15
N LYS A 165 -15.49 -13.15 12.54
CA LYS A 165 -15.28 -12.60 13.88
C LYS A 165 -16.25 -13.25 14.84
N THR A 166 -15.75 -13.74 15.98
CA THR A 166 -16.57 -14.24 17.09
C THR A 166 -16.59 -13.22 18.23
N ALA A 167 -17.43 -13.41 19.23
CA ALA A 167 -17.54 -12.51 20.39
C ALA A 167 -16.19 -12.35 21.14
N THR A 168 -15.34 -13.38 21.11
CA THR A 168 -14.07 -13.43 21.86
C THR A 168 -12.82 -13.46 20.98
N GLY A 169 -12.97 -13.68 19.66
CA GLY A 169 -11.81 -13.81 18.78
C GLY A 169 -12.18 -14.02 17.32
N VAL A 170 -11.35 -14.79 16.62
CA VAL A 170 -11.50 -15.09 15.20
C VAL A 170 -11.68 -16.58 14.98
N LYS A 171 -12.65 -16.96 14.14
CA LYS A 171 -12.94 -18.33 13.73
C LYS A 171 -12.63 -18.53 12.25
N ILE A 172 -11.96 -19.63 11.93
CA ILE A 172 -11.70 -20.08 10.57
C ILE A 172 -12.48 -21.37 10.34
N ASP A 173 -13.44 -21.35 9.41
CA ASP A 173 -14.17 -22.53 8.98
C ASP A 173 -13.41 -23.19 7.82
N LEU A 174 -13.07 -24.47 7.97
CA LEU A 174 -12.22 -25.18 7.01
C LEU A 174 -13.02 -25.59 5.79
N THR A 175 -12.64 -25.06 4.61
CA THR A 175 -13.18 -25.47 3.31
C THR A 175 -12.90 -26.95 3.06
N ASN A 176 -11.74 -27.46 3.50
CA ASN A 176 -11.36 -28.87 3.48
C ASN A 176 -11.11 -29.36 4.91
N PRO A 177 -12.12 -29.95 5.58
CA PRO A 177 -11.98 -30.44 6.94
C PRO A 177 -10.84 -31.46 7.09
N ILE A 178 -10.16 -31.41 8.23
CA ILE A 178 -9.03 -32.31 8.52
C ILE A 178 -9.60 -33.55 9.21
N LYS A 179 -9.42 -34.73 8.57
CA LYS A 179 -9.89 -36.03 9.08
C LYS A 179 -8.74 -36.79 9.70
N ASN A 180 -8.99 -37.50 10.82
CA ASN A 180 -8.02 -38.44 11.34
C ASN A 180 -7.83 -39.64 10.37
N THR A 181 -6.62 -40.12 10.23
CA THR A 181 -6.24 -41.14 9.22
C THR A 181 -5.84 -42.49 9.81
N THR A 182 -5.67 -42.56 11.12
CA THR A 182 -5.22 -43.80 11.80
C THR A 182 -6.35 -44.46 12.59
N PRO A 183 -6.60 -45.80 12.45
CA PRO A 183 -7.56 -46.54 13.29
C PRO A 183 -7.08 -46.68 14.74
N PRO A 184 -7.99 -46.71 15.73
CA PRO A 184 -9.36 -47.15 15.66
C PRO A 184 -10.35 -46.03 15.31
N PRO A 185 -11.53 -46.43 14.84
CA PRO A 185 -12.42 -45.60 14.02
C PRO A 185 -13.33 -44.69 14.84
N ASP A 186 -12.75 -43.76 15.56
CA ASP A 186 -13.48 -42.55 15.89
C ASP A 186 -13.18 -41.60 14.73
N ASP A 187 -14.04 -41.60 13.71
CA ASP A 187 -13.94 -40.70 12.55
C ASP A 187 -14.09 -39.24 12.99
N LYS A 188 -12.99 -38.72 13.59
CA LYS A 188 -12.94 -37.35 14.09
C LYS A 188 -12.52 -36.42 12.96
N VAL A 189 -13.28 -35.36 12.80
CA VAL A 189 -13.08 -34.36 11.74
C VAL A 189 -12.96 -32.99 12.39
N ILE A 190 -11.86 -32.27 12.16
CA ILE A 190 -11.74 -30.87 12.54
C ILE A 190 -12.42 -30.04 11.46
N THR A 191 -13.45 -29.31 11.85
CA THR A 191 -14.29 -28.51 10.95
C THR A 191 -13.96 -27.03 11.02
N SER A 192 -13.53 -26.53 12.20
CA SER A 192 -13.13 -25.14 12.36
C SER A 192 -12.10 -24.98 13.47
N VAL A 193 -11.35 -23.90 13.39
CA VAL A 193 -10.34 -23.49 14.37
C VAL A 193 -10.66 -22.07 14.83
N GLU A 194 -10.72 -21.86 16.14
CA GLU A 194 -11.00 -20.57 16.76
C GLU A 194 -9.78 -20.09 17.54
N LYS A 195 -9.46 -18.80 17.47
CA LYS A 195 -8.44 -18.16 18.29
C LYS A 195 -9.09 -17.13 19.20
N ASP A 196 -8.86 -17.26 20.49
CA ASP A 196 -9.26 -16.33 21.54
C ASP A 196 -8.01 -15.92 22.34
N GLY A 197 -7.44 -14.75 22.02
CA GLY A 197 -6.16 -14.34 22.58
C GLY A 197 -5.04 -15.32 22.23
N THR A 198 -4.48 -16.00 23.23
CA THR A 198 -3.43 -17.04 23.07
C THR A 198 -3.99 -18.46 22.97
N ILE A 199 -5.28 -18.62 23.13
CA ILE A 199 -5.95 -19.93 23.14
C ILE A 199 -6.43 -20.27 21.74
N ILE A 200 -6.06 -21.45 21.25
CA ILE A 200 -6.56 -22.02 20.00
C ILE A 200 -7.46 -23.20 20.34
N LYS A 201 -8.72 -23.13 19.87
CA LYS A 201 -9.73 -24.15 20.04
C LYS A 201 -10.07 -24.76 18.69
N MET A 202 -9.91 -26.07 18.57
CA MET A 202 -10.25 -26.83 17.36
C MET A 202 -11.58 -27.54 17.59
N ASN A 203 -12.60 -27.13 16.82
CA ASN A 203 -13.92 -27.74 16.91
C ASN A 203 -13.97 -28.98 16.03
N MET A 204 -14.46 -30.07 16.61
CA MET A 204 -14.48 -31.37 15.97
C MET A 204 -15.90 -31.94 15.89
N THR A 205 -16.12 -32.74 14.86
CA THR A 205 -17.35 -33.53 14.68
C THR A 205 -17.01 -34.98 14.43
N ASP A 206 -17.98 -35.89 14.71
CA ASP A 206 -17.91 -37.29 14.24
C ASP A 206 -18.26 -37.41 12.74
N SER A 207 -18.18 -38.61 12.21
CA SER A 207 -18.56 -38.90 10.81
C SER A 207 -20.02 -38.63 10.49
N ASN A 208 -20.86 -38.53 11.50
CA ASN A 208 -22.31 -38.25 11.39
C ASN A 208 -22.61 -36.75 11.51
N GLY A 209 -21.58 -35.92 11.72
CA GLY A 209 -21.71 -34.46 11.90
C GLY A 209 -22.05 -34.03 13.33
N ASN A 210 -22.07 -34.94 14.32
CA ASN A 210 -22.33 -34.56 15.70
C ASN A 210 -21.07 -33.94 16.32
N ALA A 211 -21.25 -32.85 17.09
CA ALA A 211 -20.17 -32.19 17.78
C ALA A 211 -19.54 -33.08 18.85
N ILE A 212 -18.22 -33.18 18.84
CA ILE A 212 -17.41 -33.84 19.88
C ILE A 212 -16.54 -32.80 20.62
N PRO A 213 -16.01 -33.14 21.82
CA PRO A 213 -15.24 -32.19 22.60
C PRO A 213 -14.09 -31.58 21.79
N SER A 214 -14.03 -30.25 21.81
CA SER A 214 -13.00 -29.49 21.13
C SER A 214 -11.63 -29.68 21.77
N LYS A 215 -10.57 -29.66 20.98
CA LYS A 215 -9.19 -29.62 21.49
C LYS A 215 -8.77 -28.17 21.68
N ILE A 216 -8.00 -27.93 22.76
CA ILE A 216 -7.54 -26.59 23.15
C ILE A 216 -6.03 -26.59 23.27
N VAL A 217 -5.38 -25.61 22.67
CA VAL A 217 -3.94 -25.35 22.80
C VAL A 217 -3.75 -23.91 23.26
N ASP A 218 -2.97 -23.70 24.33
CA ASP A 218 -2.62 -22.36 24.80
C ASP A 218 -1.20 -21.99 24.33
N LEU A 219 -1.15 -21.03 23.42
CA LEU A 219 0.13 -20.54 22.89
C LEU A 219 0.94 -19.69 23.90
N SER A 220 0.33 -19.30 25.04
CA SER A 220 1.07 -18.62 26.11
C SER A 220 2.16 -19.49 26.71
N ASP A 221 2.09 -20.80 26.49
CA ASP A 221 3.07 -21.78 26.98
C ASP A 221 4.27 -21.96 26.01
N VAL A 222 4.24 -21.38 24.83
CA VAL A 222 5.37 -21.39 23.90
C VAL A 222 6.59 -20.73 24.56
N GLY A 223 7.72 -21.42 24.51
CA GLY A 223 8.95 -20.97 25.16
C GLY A 223 9.10 -21.33 26.66
N LYS A 224 8.04 -21.84 27.30
CA LYS A 224 8.11 -22.32 28.69
C LYS A 224 8.55 -23.77 28.75
N ILE A 225 9.22 -24.15 29.83
CA ILE A 225 9.58 -25.55 30.13
C ILE A 225 8.40 -26.14 30.90
N ILE A 226 7.67 -27.06 30.23
CA ILE A 226 6.54 -27.77 30.83
C ILE A 226 7.01 -29.16 31.28
N PRO A 227 6.97 -29.52 32.55
CA PRO A 227 7.32 -30.86 33.01
C PRO A 227 6.40 -31.93 32.37
N PRO A 228 6.93 -33.11 31.95
CA PRO A 228 8.28 -33.62 32.20
C PRO A 228 9.36 -33.21 31.19
N SER A 229 9.11 -32.29 30.23
CA SER A 229 10.11 -31.87 29.25
C SER A 229 11.24 -31.05 29.87
N THR A 230 12.45 -31.18 29.33
CA THR A 230 13.61 -30.36 29.67
C THR A 230 13.89 -29.26 28.64
N THR A 231 13.12 -29.23 27.53
CA THR A 231 13.22 -28.24 26.47
C THR A 231 12.04 -27.30 26.50
N PRO A 232 12.21 -26.02 26.09
CA PRO A 232 11.07 -25.09 25.96
C PRO A 232 10.01 -25.62 24.98
N ALA A 233 8.75 -25.42 25.34
CA ALA A 233 7.63 -25.81 24.48
C ALA A 233 7.64 -24.99 23.18
N THR A 234 7.41 -25.67 22.06
CA THR A 234 7.21 -25.05 20.75
C THR A 234 5.73 -25.19 20.36
N GLU A 235 5.26 -24.38 19.42
CA GLU A 235 3.88 -24.53 18.87
C GLU A 235 3.65 -25.98 18.44
N GLU A 236 4.57 -26.56 17.68
CA GLU A 236 4.46 -27.95 17.20
C GLU A 236 4.37 -28.96 18.34
N SER A 237 5.12 -28.75 19.46
CA SER A 237 5.06 -29.67 20.61
C SER A 237 3.74 -29.57 21.36
N LEU A 238 3.18 -28.38 21.52
CA LEU A 238 1.89 -28.15 22.18
C LEU A 238 0.74 -28.75 21.37
N PHE A 239 0.74 -28.57 20.05
CA PHE A 239 -0.27 -29.19 19.18
C PHE A 239 -0.15 -30.72 19.16
N LYS A 240 1.05 -31.27 19.10
CA LYS A 240 1.29 -32.72 19.17
C LYS A 240 0.76 -33.31 20.47
N GLU A 241 1.00 -32.67 21.63
CA GLU A 241 0.49 -33.08 22.93
C GLU A 241 -1.05 -33.06 22.97
N ALA A 242 -1.67 -32.03 22.41
CA ALA A 242 -3.14 -31.91 22.34
C ALA A 242 -3.79 -33.01 21.50
N PHE A 243 -3.09 -33.50 20.48
CA PHE A 243 -3.58 -34.54 19.57
C PHE A 243 -3.02 -35.94 19.83
N ASP A 244 -2.24 -36.12 20.91
CA ASP A 244 -1.70 -37.43 21.24
C ASP A 244 -2.81 -38.47 21.42
N GLY A 245 -2.70 -39.60 20.74
CA GLY A 245 -3.68 -40.68 20.75
C GLY A 245 -4.97 -40.43 19.95
N GLU A 246 -5.13 -39.26 19.28
CA GLU A 246 -6.37 -38.93 18.53
C GLU A 246 -6.35 -39.36 17.05
N GLY A 247 -5.24 -39.95 16.59
CA GLY A 247 -5.14 -40.50 15.25
C GLY A 247 -4.89 -39.49 14.10
N PHE A 248 -4.55 -38.24 14.46
CA PHE A 248 -4.07 -37.24 13.49
C PHE A 248 -2.57 -37.41 13.23
N VAL A 249 -2.17 -37.26 11.99
CA VAL A 249 -0.76 -37.38 11.57
C VAL A 249 -0.04 -36.03 11.66
N ASP A 250 1.29 -36.05 11.70
CA ASP A 250 2.13 -34.85 11.77
C ASP A 250 1.85 -33.81 10.66
N SER A 251 1.44 -34.27 9.48
CA SER A 251 1.04 -33.37 8.37
C SER A 251 -0.21 -32.57 8.67
N ASP A 252 -1.18 -33.17 9.38
CA ASP A 252 -2.43 -32.52 9.77
C ASP A 252 -2.17 -31.48 10.84
N ILE A 253 -1.33 -31.82 11.83
CA ILE A 253 -0.88 -30.90 12.88
C ILE A 253 -0.14 -29.71 12.27
N LYS A 254 0.77 -29.93 11.32
CA LYS A 254 1.47 -28.87 10.60
C LYS A 254 0.51 -27.96 9.78
N ARG A 255 -0.53 -28.55 9.23
CA ARG A 255 -1.58 -27.78 8.53
C ARG A 255 -2.31 -26.84 9.49
N ILE A 256 -2.66 -27.31 10.70
CA ILE A 256 -3.30 -26.49 11.73
C ILE A 256 -2.37 -25.35 12.18
N ILE A 257 -1.10 -25.69 12.49
CA ILE A 257 -0.09 -24.69 12.85
C ILE A 257 0.08 -23.64 11.74
N GLY A 258 0.08 -24.07 10.48
CA GLY A 258 0.14 -23.20 9.30
C GLY A 258 -1.04 -22.23 9.19
N MET A 259 -2.15 -22.47 9.90
CA MET A 259 -3.33 -21.57 9.95
C MET A 259 -3.21 -20.50 11.05
N VAL A 260 -2.30 -20.67 12.03
CA VAL A 260 -2.15 -19.67 13.11
C VAL A 260 -1.94 -18.24 12.58
N PRO A 261 -1.09 -17.99 11.56
CA PRO A 261 -0.99 -16.67 10.96
C PRO A 261 -2.25 -16.18 10.23
N SER A 262 -3.17 -17.09 9.86
CA SER A 262 -4.42 -16.73 9.17
C SER A 262 -5.45 -16.08 10.10
N PHE A 263 -5.28 -16.18 11.42
CA PHE A 263 -6.12 -15.45 12.38
C PHE A 263 -5.89 -13.93 12.32
N ASP A 264 -4.72 -13.50 11.83
CA ASP A 264 -4.42 -12.07 11.63
C ASP A 264 -4.99 -11.55 10.30
N ALA A 265 -5.70 -12.39 9.51
CA ALA A 265 -6.24 -11.99 8.21
C ALA A 265 -7.24 -10.83 8.33
N LEU A 266 -8.07 -10.81 9.36
CA LEU A 266 -9.02 -9.70 9.62
C LEU A 266 -8.29 -8.40 9.93
N ASP A 267 -7.24 -8.43 10.75
CA ASP A 267 -6.43 -7.26 11.09
C ASP A 267 -5.68 -6.76 9.85
N GLN A 268 -5.21 -7.68 9.00
CA GLN A 268 -4.56 -7.33 7.73
C GLN A 268 -5.55 -6.72 6.73
N ILE A 269 -6.77 -7.28 6.60
CA ILE A 269 -7.82 -6.73 5.73
C ILE A 269 -8.29 -5.37 6.25
N GLY A 270 -8.40 -5.19 7.57
CA GLY A 270 -8.82 -3.94 8.22
C GLY A 270 -7.71 -2.89 8.35
N SER A 271 -6.49 -3.17 7.89
CA SER A 271 -5.38 -2.25 8.06
C SER A 271 -5.43 -1.05 7.12
N GLU A 272 -4.93 0.08 7.61
CA GLU A 272 -4.80 1.31 6.86
C GLU A 272 -3.47 1.35 6.08
N LEU A 273 -3.52 1.85 4.85
CA LEU A 273 -2.38 2.08 3.99
C LEU A 273 -2.10 3.58 3.93
N ASN A 274 -0.88 3.97 4.30
CA ASN A 274 -0.46 5.36 4.34
C ASN A 274 0.63 5.62 3.30
N VAL A 275 0.59 6.82 2.70
CA VAL A 275 1.57 7.28 1.74
C VAL A 275 2.04 8.67 2.09
N GLU A 276 3.29 8.95 1.77
CA GLU A 276 3.84 10.30 1.86
C GLU A 276 3.61 11.05 0.54
N VAL A 277 2.86 12.16 0.63
CA VAL A 277 2.49 13.01 -0.52
C VAL A 277 3.24 14.34 -0.56
N SER A 278 3.89 14.70 0.55
CA SER A 278 4.80 15.83 0.69
C SER A 278 5.67 15.55 1.92
N GLN A 279 6.78 16.23 2.09
CA GLN A 279 7.72 16.02 3.18
C GLN A 279 7.02 16.00 4.55
N GLY A 280 7.01 14.83 5.21
CA GLY A 280 6.39 14.64 6.53
C GLY A 280 4.85 14.59 6.53
N VAL A 281 4.18 14.57 5.37
CA VAL A 281 2.71 14.51 5.26
C VAL A 281 2.30 13.11 4.80
N LEU A 282 1.87 12.30 5.76
CA LEU A 282 1.28 10.98 5.51
C LEU A 282 -0.24 11.09 5.34
N ILE A 283 -0.79 10.43 4.34
CA ILE A 283 -2.23 10.34 4.07
C ILE A 283 -2.62 8.88 3.98
N ASN A 284 -3.69 8.51 4.70
CA ASN A 284 -4.38 7.24 4.47
C ASN A 284 -5.17 7.34 3.16
N TYR A 285 -5.01 6.35 2.28
CA TYR A 285 -5.63 6.38 0.96
C TYR A 285 -6.51 5.18 0.64
N ASN A 286 -6.48 4.11 1.45
CA ASN A 286 -7.29 2.93 1.18
C ASN A 286 -8.63 2.95 1.92
N LYS A 287 -9.60 2.24 1.35
CA LYS A 287 -10.80 1.76 2.04
C LYS A 287 -10.66 0.26 2.15
N ASN A 288 -10.84 -0.27 3.33
CA ASN A 288 -10.73 -1.71 3.58
C ASN A 288 -12.11 -2.39 3.62
N ALA A 289 -12.12 -3.71 3.38
CA ALA A 289 -13.38 -4.45 3.36
C ALA A 289 -14.06 -4.53 4.73
N VAL A 290 -13.32 -4.45 5.84
CA VAL A 290 -13.89 -4.49 7.19
C VAL A 290 -14.71 -3.25 7.47
N ASP A 291 -14.15 -2.06 7.17
CA ASP A 291 -14.86 -0.79 7.34
C ASP A 291 -16.11 -0.69 6.46
N LEU A 292 -16.06 -1.24 5.24
CA LEU A 292 -17.19 -1.25 4.32
C LEU A 292 -18.31 -2.20 4.79
N LEU A 293 -17.94 -3.39 5.27
CA LEU A 293 -18.91 -4.46 5.59
C LEU A 293 -19.44 -4.36 7.02
N GLU A 294 -18.66 -3.82 7.97
CA GLU A 294 -19.01 -3.75 9.39
C GLU A 294 -18.93 -2.33 9.97
N GLY A 295 -18.73 -1.31 9.11
CA GLY A 295 -18.60 0.08 9.53
C GLY A 295 -19.92 0.77 9.91
N ASN A 296 -19.83 1.84 10.69
CA ASN A 296 -20.94 2.75 11.02
C ASN A 296 -22.20 2.09 11.64
N GLY A 297 -22.01 0.94 12.33
CA GLY A 297 -23.12 0.24 12.98
C GLY A 297 -23.99 -0.61 12.05
N THR A 298 -23.60 -0.74 10.78
CA THR A 298 -24.22 -1.69 9.84
C THR A 298 -23.31 -2.91 9.68
N ASN A 299 -23.94 -4.09 9.55
CA ASN A 299 -23.21 -5.31 9.21
C ASN A 299 -23.85 -5.93 7.96
N ILE A 300 -23.24 -5.66 6.82
CA ILE A 300 -23.72 -6.10 5.51
C ILE A 300 -23.86 -7.62 5.44
N MET A 301 -22.92 -8.37 6.01
CA MET A 301 -22.94 -9.83 6.00
C MET A 301 -24.16 -10.37 6.77
N SER A 302 -24.41 -9.83 7.96
CA SER A 302 -25.56 -10.25 8.78
C SER A 302 -26.90 -9.88 8.14
N THR A 303 -26.99 -8.69 7.53
CA THR A 303 -28.18 -8.23 6.82
C THR A 303 -28.50 -9.13 5.63
N LEU A 304 -27.50 -9.45 4.80
CA LEU A 304 -27.68 -10.35 3.65
C LEU A 304 -28.11 -11.76 4.09
N ASN A 305 -27.51 -12.30 5.15
CA ASN A 305 -27.89 -13.60 5.70
C ASN A 305 -29.31 -13.57 6.24
N LYS A 306 -29.70 -12.49 6.95
CA LYS A 306 -31.07 -12.29 7.42
C LYS A 306 -32.08 -12.25 6.26
N ILE A 307 -31.75 -11.54 5.18
CA ILE A 307 -32.56 -11.46 3.97
C ILE A 307 -32.72 -12.86 3.33
N ILE A 308 -31.62 -13.56 3.08
CA ILE A 308 -31.62 -14.90 2.46
C ILE A 308 -32.46 -15.89 3.29
N ASN A 309 -32.30 -15.87 4.61
CA ASN A 309 -33.02 -16.77 5.51
C ASN A 309 -34.54 -16.48 5.55
N ASN A 310 -34.94 -15.21 5.57
CA ASN A 310 -36.36 -14.81 5.62
C ASN A 310 -37.05 -14.92 4.24
N LEU A 311 -36.31 -14.99 3.13
CA LEU A 311 -36.89 -15.33 1.83
C LEU A 311 -37.04 -16.84 1.63
N GLY A 312 -36.39 -17.65 2.48
CA GLY A 312 -36.52 -19.11 2.47
C GLY A 312 -37.88 -19.57 2.99
N THR A 313 -38.10 -20.90 2.92
CA THR A 313 -39.36 -21.56 3.33
C THR A 313 -39.66 -21.27 4.81
N GLY A 314 -40.82 -20.66 5.09
CA GLY A 314 -41.24 -20.33 6.43
C GLY A 314 -40.70 -19.02 7.02
N GLY A 315 -40.04 -18.20 6.21
CA GLY A 315 -39.50 -16.88 6.61
C GLY A 315 -40.61 -15.83 6.85
N ASP A 316 -40.31 -14.85 7.70
CA ASP A 316 -41.23 -13.77 8.06
C ASP A 316 -41.14 -12.60 7.07
N GLN A 317 -42.25 -12.37 6.33
CA GLN A 317 -42.35 -11.29 5.35
C GLN A 317 -42.31 -9.90 6.01
N SER A 318 -42.75 -9.77 7.26
CA SER A 318 -42.71 -8.49 7.98
C SER A 318 -41.27 -8.02 8.25
N VAL A 319 -40.39 -8.96 8.49
CA VAL A 319 -38.94 -8.69 8.67
C VAL A 319 -38.32 -8.19 7.36
N ILE A 320 -38.71 -8.77 6.22
CA ILE A 320 -38.17 -8.37 4.89
C ILE A 320 -38.59 -6.94 4.57
N THR A 321 -39.88 -6.60 4.73
CA THR A 321 -40.41 -5.27 4.34
C THR A 321 -40.14 -4.17 5.35
N GLY A 322 -39.86 -4.52 6.61
CA GLY A 322 -39.57 -3.57 7.68
C GLY A 322 -38.04 -3.44 7.93
N GLU A 323 -37.54 -4.39 8.70
CA GLU A 323 -36.19 -4.35 9.24
C GLU A 323 -35.13 -4.45 8.14
N CYS A 324 -35.20 -5.46 7.25
CA CYS A 324 -34.22 -5.70 6.23
C CYS A 324 -34.17 -4.54 5.19
N LEU A 325 -35.30 -3.98 4.82
CA LEU A 325 -35.36 -2.84 3.91
C LEU A 325 -34.72 -1.60 4.53
N GLY A 326 -34.95 -1.34 5.82
CA GLY A 326 -34.31 -0.25 6.55
C GLY A 326 -32.80 -0.43 6.65
N GLU A 327 -32.34 -1.64 6.96
CA GLU A 327 -30.90 -1.96 7.00
C GLU A 327 -30.23 -1.77 5.62
N VAL A 328 -30.89 -2.15 4.51
CA VAL A 328 -30.36 -1.92 3.15
C VAL A 328 -30.32 -0.44 2.81
N ASP A 329 -31.31 0.36 3.21
CA ASP A 329 -31.28 1.82 3.03
C ASP A 329 -30.12 2.46 3.82
N ASP A 330 -29.81 1.97 5.00
CA ASP A 330 -28.67 2.44 5.80
C ASP A 330 -27.32 2.00 5.20
N ILE A 331 -27.24 0.81 4.62
CA ILE A 331 -26.08 0.34 3.87
C ILE A 331 -25.82 1.27 2.66
N ILE A 332 -26.84 1.60 1.87
CA ILE A 332 -26.71 2.52 0.73
C ILE A 332 -26.21 3.89 1.20
N LYS A 333 -26.71 4.43 2.29
CA LYS A 333 -26.23 5.70 2.88
C LYS A 333 -24.76 5.62 3.27
N ASN A 334 -24.33 4.51 3.90
CA ASN A 334 -22.94 4.31 4.27
C ASN A 334 -22.03 4.20 3.05
N LEU A 335 -22.45 3.51 1.99
CA LEU A 335 -21.69 3.45 0.74
C LEU A 335 -21.53 4.85 0.10
N LEU A 336 -22.59 5.65 0.10
CA LEU A 336 -22.55 7.05 -0.37
C LEU A 336 -21.59 7.90 0.49
N GLN A 337 -21.56 7.68 1.80
CA GLN A 337 -20.61 8.35 2.69
C GLN A 337 -19.16 7.94 2.35
N HIS A 338 -18.89 6.66 2.19
CA HIS A 338 -17.55 6.20 1.78
C HIS A 338 -17.13 6.76 0.42
N ARG A 339 -18.06 6.85 -0.55
CA ARG A 339 -17.79 7.52 -1.85
C ARG A 339 -17.48 9.01 -1.68
N ALA A 340 -18.20 9.70 -0.81
CA ALA A 340 -17.92 11.11 -0.52
C ALA A 340 -16.53 11.29 0.14
N GLU A 341 -16.13 10.38 1.01
CA GLU A 341 -14.79 10.36 1.62
C GLU A 341 -13.70 10.10 0.57
N VAL A 342 -13.93 9.15 -0.35
CA VAL A 342 -13.01 8.88 -1.48
C VAL A 342 -12.90 10.12 -2.38
N GLY A 343 -14.00 10.77 -2.73
CA GLY A 343 -13.99 12.02 -3.50
C GLY A 343 -13.25 13.17 -2.79
N ALA A 344 -13.37 13.26 -1.47
CA ALA A 344 -12.60 14.23 -0.70
C ALA A 344 -11.10 13.89 -0.69
N MET A 345 -10.72 12.60 -0.67
CA MET A 345 -9.33 12.17 -0.81
C MET A 345 -8.78 12.50 -2.20
N GLN A 346 -9.54 12.28 -3.28
CA GLN A 346 -9.15 12.65 -4.64
C GLN A 346 -8.87 14.16 -4.76
N ASN A 347 -9.78 15.01 -4.29
CA ASN A 347 -9.57 16.47 -4.26
C ASN A 347 -8.32 16.86 -3.45
N ARG A 348 -8.05 16.15 -2.36
CA ARG A 348 -6.84 16.38 -1.54
C ARG A 348 -5.57 15.98 -2.28
N MET A 349 -5.60 14.88 -3.05
CA MET A 349 -4.47 14.45 -3.88
C MET A 349 -4.20 15.45 -5.01
N GLU A 350 -5.23 15.93 -5.68
CA GLU A 350 -5.12 16.95 -6.72
C GLU A 350 -4.50 18.24 -6.16
N SER A 351 -4.99 18.72 -5.02
CA SER A 351 -4.43 19.91 -4.35
C SER A 351 -2.97 19.71 -3.91
N ALA A 352 -2.60 18.49 -3.48
CA ALA A 352 -1.23 18.17 -3.11
C ALA A 352 -0.30 18.12 -4.34
N GLN A 353 -0.81 17.60 -5.47
CA GLN A 353 -0.09 17.59 -6.74
C GLN A 353 0.19 19.00 -7.23
N ASP A 354 -0.83 19.86 -7.29
CA ASP A 354 -0.71 21.26 -7.74
C ASP A 354 0.31 22.02 -6.88
N LYS A 355 0.26 21.80 -5.55
CA LYS A 355 1.22 22.39 -4.63
C LYS A 355 2.65 21.92 -4.93
N ASN A 356 2.86 20.60 -5.05
CA ASN A 356 4.18 20.03 -5.30
C ASN A 356 4.74 20.47 -6.66
N GLU A 357 3.88 20.61 -7.69
CA GLU A 357 4.27 21.14 -9.01
C GLU A 357 4.69 22.60 -8.91
N SER A 358 3.95 23.42 -8.20
CA SER A 358 4.30 24.82 -7.96
C SER A 358 5.62 24.95 -7.19
N GLU A 359 5.80 24.17 -6.13
CA GLU A 359 7.06 24.14 -5.37
C GLU A 359 8.25 23.69 -6.24
N ASN A 360 8.05 22.72 -7.14
CA ASN A 360 9.09 22.28 -8.08
C ASN A 360 9.48 23.38 -9.06
N LEU A 361 8.51 24.14 -9.57
CA LEU A 361 8.76 25.27 -10.44
C LEU A 361 9.56 26.34 -9.72
N ASP A 362 9.15 26.71 -8.52
CA ASP A 362 9.84 27.72 -7.70
C ASP A 362 11.27 27.27 -7.36
N MET A 363 11.45 26.03 -6.92
CA MET A 363 12.77 25.48 -6.61
C MET A 363 13.69 25.42 -7.85
N THR A 364 13.12 25.08 -9.02
CA THR A 364 13.87 25.04 -10.27
C THR A 364 14.29 26.45 -10.70
N ASP A 365 13.44 27.45 -10.54
CA ASP A 365 13.77 28.86 -10.82
C ASP A 365 14.88 29.39 -9.87
N ILE A 366 14.78 29.07 -8.58
CA ILE A 366 15.83 29.43 -7.60
C ILE A 366 17.13 28.70 -7.90
N LEU A 367 17.06 27.43 -8.28
CA LEU A 367 18.21 26.62 -8.66
C LEU A 367 18.91 27.22 -9.90
N SER A 368 18.14 27.55 -10.95
CA SER A 368 18.65 28.21 -12.14
C SER A 368 19.33 29.53 -11.82
N LYS A 369 18.69 30.41 -11.02
CA LYS A 369 19.28 31.68 -10.57
C LYS A 369 20.55 31.50 -9.71
N THR A 370 20.72 30.34 -9.09
CA THR A 370 21.86 30.08 -8.20
C THR A 370 23.03 29.42 -8.96
N GLU A 371 22.75 28.57 -9.93
CA GLU A 371 23.73 27.70 -10.57
C GLU A 371 24.02 28.11 -12.02
N ASP A 372 23.03 28.60 -12.75
CA ASP A 372 23.22 28.91 -14.19
C ASP A 372 23.99 30.21 -14.40
N ILE A 373 24.71 30.28 -15.53
CA ILE A 373 25.47 31.46 -15.94
C ILE A 373 24.60 32.38 -16.81
N ASP A 374 24.84 33.70 -16.71
CA ASP A 374 24.48 34.59 -17.83
C ASP A 374 25.50 34.35 -19.00
N PHE A 375 25.01 33.66 -20.04
CA PHE A 375 25.79 33.26 -21.17
C PHE A 375 26.39 34.46 -21.89
N THR A 376 25.65 35.57 -21.99
CA THR A 376 26.07 36.79 -22.68
C THR A 376 27.22 37.46 -21.93
N GLU A 377 27.10 37.59 -20.61
CA GLU A 377 28.14 38.17 -19.76
C GLU A 377 29.40 37.32 -19.80
N LYS A 378 29.29 35.99 -19.68
CA LYS A 378 30.43 35.07 -19.71
C LYS A 378 31.14 35.05 -21.07
N MET A 379 30.41 35.15 -22.18
CA MET A 379 30.99 35.27 -23.51
C MET A 379 31.79 36.56 -23.68
N ILE A 380 31.28 37.70 -23.17
CA ILE A 380 32.00 38.96 -23.16
C ILE A 380 33.28 38.82 -22.31
N GLN A 381 33.18 38.26 -21.08
CA GLN A 381 34.35 38.03 -20.24
C GLN A 381 35.38 37.14 -20.91
N TYR A 382 34.97 36.06 -21.59
CA TYR A 382 35.84 35.17 -22.34
C TYR A 382 36.58 35.93 -23.46
N SER A 383 35.86 36.71 -24.28
CA SER A 383 36.43 37.50 -25.37
C SER A 383 37.45 38.53 -24.88
N ILE A 384 37.15 39.22 -23.77
CA ILE A 384 38.04 40.17 -23.11
C ILE A 384 39.31 39.45 -22.65
N MET A 385 39.18 38.35 -21.93
CA MET A 385 40.34 37.59 -21.42
C MET A 385 41.20 37.02 -22.55
N GLN A 386 40.58 36.58 -23.64
CA GLN A 386 41.30 36.12 -24.83
C GLN A 386 42.10 37.26 -25.49
N THR A 387 41.50 38.46 -25.57
CA THR A 387 42.19 39.67 -26.07
C THR A 387 43.33 40.08 -25.16
N VAL A 388 43.13 40.08 -23.84
CA VAL A 388 44.20 40.36 -22.86
C VAL A 388 45.35 39.34 -22.97
N TYR A 389 45.02 38.05 -23.14
CA TYR A 389 46.03 37.01 -23.31
C TYR A 389 46.85 37.21 -24.56
N MET A 390 46.22 37.53 -25.72
CA MET A 390 46.94 37.82 -26.97
C MET A 390 47.81 39.09 -26.86
N ALA A 391 47.28 40.15 -26.23
CA ALA A 391 48.06 41.38 -25.97
C ALA A 391 49.28 41.12 -25.08
N ALA A 392 49.08 40.28 -24.05
CA ALA A 392 50.18 39.88 -23.15
C ALA A 392 51.26 39.09 -23.93
N LEU A 393 50.87 38.14 -24.77
CA LEU A 393 51.84 37.41 -25.63
C LEU A 393 52.65 38.35 -26.54
N GLN A 394 52.03 39.34 -27.20
CA GLN A 394 52.72 40.34 -28.04
C GLN A 394 53.66 41.20 -27.22
N THR A 395 53.26 41.57 -25.98
CA THR A 395 54.12 42.37 -25.09
C THR A 395 55.29 41.55 -24.58
N SER A 396 55.10 40.24 -24.32
CA SER A 396 56.20 39.33 -23.96
C SER A 396 57.32 39.26 -25.02
N ALA A 397 56.93 39.13 -26.28
CA ALA A 397 57.85 39.06 -27.40
C ALA A 397 58.70 40.33 -27.50
N LYS A 398 58.25 41.47 -26.96
CA LYS A 398 59.01 42.75 -26.94
C LYS A 398 59.83 42.96 -25.68
N ILE A 399 59.49 42.37 -24.56
CA ILE A 399 60.10 42.60 -23.22
C ILE A 399 61.15 41.51 -22.93
N LEU A 400 60.99 40.29 -23.39
CA LEU A 400 61.96 39.24 -23.20
C LEU A 400 63.14 39.48 -24.23
N PRO A 401 64.36 39.73 -23.75
CA PRO A 401 65.49 39.90 -24.67
C PRO A 401 65.70 38.61 -25.42
N ALA A 402 66.05 38.77 -26.74
CA ALA A 402 66.53 37.68 -27.60
C ALA A 402 67.61 36.90 -26.85
N THR A 403 67.41 35.59 -26.68
CA THR A 403 68.44 34.72 -26.09
C THR A 403 69.47 34.43 -27.12
N ILE A 404 70.70 34.10 -26.66
CA ILE A 404 71.85 33.75 -27.54
C ILE A 404 71.49 32.62 -28.53
N LEU A 405 70.46 31.82 -28.25
CA LEU A 405 69.92 30.77 -29.11
C LEU A 405 69.20 31.28 -30.38
N ASP A 406 68.75 32.54 -30.38
CA ASP A 406 68.11 33.16 -31.56
C ASP A 406 69.16 33.70 -32.55
N TYR A 407 70.48 33.62 -32.20
CA TYR A 407 71.65 34.07 -33.02
C TYR A 407 72.54 32.89 -33.50
N LEU A 408 72.22 31.66 -33.15
CA LEU A 408 72.83 30.45 -33.62
C LEU A 408 71.98 29.73 -34.69
#